data_ba28444fda443ba1148f32dfcd6648f1
#
_entry.id   ba28444fda443ba1148f32dfcd6648f1
#
_cell.length_a   1.000
_cell.length_b   1.000
_cell.length_c   1.000
_cell.angle_alpha   90.00
_cell.angle_beta   90.00
_cell.angle_gamma   90.00
#
_symmetry.space_group_name_H-M   'P 1'
#
loop_
_entity.id
_entity.type
_entity.pdbx_description
1 polymer ?
#
loop_
_entity_poly.entity_id
_entity_poly.type
_entity_poly.pdbx_seq_one_letter_code
_entity_poly.pdbx_strand_id
1 'polypeptide(L)'
;MSGSSSSLKLRVQRIEWIAEDVLEIEFRGETDLPAFTSGSHIDVHLPNGISRSYSLVNDPADRSRYCIGVGMDPKSRGGSRHIHTQLRPGQIIEVDPPLNNFVLDESAERTVLIAGGIGITPIFSHARRLAQLQKEFEVYQAARERSRAAYCEKLEEISPMYHLHIDDENEGQFLDIPRIVQQQTPKTHLYCCGPPAMMQSFEAAVAKIPESQVHVEYFVARSEAEQGQSGDFFLGLARSGREFLVPADRSALEVLLENGVTVSNSCQEGICGSCETRVLEGTLSLIHISEPTRPY
;
A
#
# COMPACT_ATOMS: atom_id res chain seq x y z
N MET A 1 22.59 11.54 12.46
CA MET A 1 22.26 12.64 11.52
C MET A 1 20.96 12.25 10.85
N SER A 2 19.83 12.68 11.38
CA SER A 2 18.51 12.47 10.78
C SER A 2 18.36 13.48 9.64
N GLY A 3 18.65 13.06 8.41
CA GLY A 3 18.29 13.84 7.25
C GLY A 3 16.77 13.95 7.18
N SER A 4 16.22 15.13 7.37
CA SER A 4 14.87 15.42 6.94
C SER A 4 14.88 15.23 5.42
N SER A 5 14.29 14.15 4.94
CA SER A 5 14.03 13.96 3.52
C SER A 5 13.15 15.12 3.10
N SER A 6 13.69 16.04 2.31
CA SER A 6 12.91 17.18 1.80
C SER A 6 11.86 16.65 0.85
N SER A 7 10.60 17.05 1.03
CA SER A 7 9.53 16.73 0.10
C SER A 7 9.88 17.22 -1.31
N LEU A 8 9.40 16.49 -2.32
CA LEU A 8 9.57 16.81 -3.73
C LEU A 8 8.39 17.66 -4.20
N LYS A 9 8.64 18.70 -4.99
CA LYS A 9 7.60 19.47 -5.67
C LYS A 9 7.43 18.97 -7.09
N LEU A 10 6.34 18.25 -7.33
CA LEU A 10 6.09 17.62 -8.62
C LEU A 10 4.89 18.26 -9.31
N ARG A 11 4.99 18.40 -10.63
CA ARG A 11 3.89 18.88 -11.45
C ARG A 11 3.00 17.71 -11.86
N VAL A 12 1.70 17.83 -11.68
CA VAL A 12 0.71 16.95 -12.28
C VAL A 12 0.80 17.12 -13.80
N GLN A 13 1.30 16.11 -14.49
CA GLN A 13 1.50 16.15 -15.94
C GLN A 13 0.29 15.65 -16.69
N ARG A 14 -0.33 14.56 -16.21
CA ARG A 14 -1.46 13.89 -16.85
C ARG A 14 -2.38 13.31 -15.79
N ILE A 15 -3.68 13.33 -16.08
CA ILE A 15 -4.72 12.62 -15.35
C ILE A 15 -5.55 11.87 -16.38
N GLU A 16 -5.71 10.59 -16.21
CA GLU A 16 -6.40 9.71 -17.17
C GLU A 16 -7.34 8.75 -16.43
N TRP A 17 -8.54 8.57 -16.94
CA TRP A 17 -9.43 7.50 -16.51
C TRP A 17 -8.94 6.17 -17.09
N ILE A 18 -8.63 5.21 -16.23
CA ILE A 18 -8.16 3.88 -16.62
C ILE A 18 -9.19 2.79 -16.33
N ALA A 19 -10.19 3.10 -15.52
CA ALA A 19 -11.38 2.31 -15.26
C ALA A 19 -12.44 3.22 -14.61
N GLU A 20 -13.66 2.76 -14.47
CA GLU A 20 -14.70 3.47 -13.74
C GLU A 20 -14.25 3.70 -12.28
N ASP A 21 -14.34 4.97 -11.84
CA ASP A 21 -13.87 5.42 -10.53
C ASP A 21 -12.36 5.21 -10.27
N VAL A 22 -11.54 5.02 -11.31
CA VAL A 22 -10.07 4.89 -11.16
C VAL A 22 -9.33 5.83 -12.11
N LEU A 23 -8.52 6.71 -11.52
CA LEU A 23 -7.63 7.63 -12.25
C LEU A 23 -6.18 7.13 -12.17
N GLU A 24 -5.45 7.23 -13.27
CA GLU A 24 -3.99 7.24 -13.27
C GLU A 24 -3.48 8.68 -13.33
N ILE A 25 -2.54 9.02 -12.44
CA ILE A 25 -1.97 10.36 -12.33
C ILE A 25 -0.47 10.26 -12.56
N GLU A 26 0.03 11.04 -13.52
CA GLU A 26 1.45 11.18 -13.80
C GLU A 26 1.98 12.47 -13.17
N PHE A 27 3.03 12.34 -12.38
CA PHE A 27 3.79 13.45 -11.82
C PHE A 27 5.16 13.54 -12.47
N ARG A 28 5.65 14.77 -12.70
CA ARG A 28 7.00 15.05 -13.19
C ARG A 28 7.72 16.09 -12.32
N GLY A 29 9.01 15.84 -12.12
CA GLY A 29 9.94 16.81 -11.56
C GLY A 29 10.64 17.62 -12.64
N GLU A 30 11.46 18.58 -12.21
CA GLU A 30 12.35 19.34 -13.10
C GLU A 30 13.59 18.52 -13.51
N THR A 31 13.94 17.53 -12.72
CA THR A 31 15.07 16.60 -12.91
C THR A 31 14.60 15.17 -12.70
N ASP A 32 15.51 14.20 -12.90
CA ASP A 32 15.27 12.81 -12.54
C ASP A 32 14.82 12.67 -11.09
N LEU A 33 13.80 11.87 -10.89
CA LEU A 33 13.21 11.61 -9.58
C LEU A 33 14.04 10.56 -8.81
N PRO A 34 13.95 10.54 -7.47
CA PRO A 34 14.53 9.46 -6.67
C PRO A 34 14.17 8.09 -7.20
N ALA A 35 15.13 7.16 -7.18
CA ALA A 35 14.91 5.79 -7.59
C ALA A 35 13.91 5.09 -6.64
N PHE A 36 13.17 4.14 -7.18
CA PHE A 36 12.25 3.31 -6.41
C PHE A 36 12.30 1.85 -6.91
N THR A 37 11.64 0.95 -6.22
CA THR A 37 11.50 -0.46 -6.61
C THR A 37 10.03 -0.83 -6.73
N SER A 38 9.69 -1.92 -7.39
CA SER A 38 8.30 -2.38 -7.45
C SER A 38 7.73 -2.59 -6.04
N GLY A 39 6.47 -2.22 -5.82
CA GLY A 39 5.83 -2.19 -4.50
C GLY A 39 6.06 -0.90 -3.71
N SER A 40 6.87 0.05 -4.23
CA SER A 40 7.02 1.36 -3.58
C SER A 40 5.76 2.20 -3.68
N HIS A 41 5.56 3.05 -2.69
CA HIS A 41 4.54 4.09 -2.65
C HIS A 41 5.16 5.47 -2.39
N ILE A 42 4.40 6.51 -2.67
CA ILE A 42 4.70 7.90 -2.30
C ILE A 42 3.57 8.47 -1.45
N ASP A 43 3.92 9.35 -0.52
CA ASP A 43 2.95 10.13 0.23
C ASP A 43 2.67 11.43 -0.51
N VAL A 44 1.41 11.65 -0.87
CA VAL A 44 0.94 12.82 -1.62
C VAL A 44 0.28 13.80 -0.66
N HIS A 45 0.84 15.00 -0.54
CA HIS A 45 0.33 16.08 0.30
C HIS A 45 -0.62 16.95 -0.49
N LEU A 46 -1.91 16.78 -0.25
CA LEU A 46 -2.95 17.49 -0.98
C LEU A 46 -3.18 18.92 -0.44
N PRO A 47 -3.61 19.88 -1.29
CA PRO A 47 -3.85 21.26 -0.88
C PRO A 47 -4.89 21.43 0.24
N ASN A 48 -5.75 20.45 0.45
CA ASN A 48 -6.71 20.43 1.56
C ASN A 48 -6.14 19.99 2.91
N GLY A 49 -4.80 19.84 3.01
CA GLY A 49 -4.08 19.45 4.22
C GLY A 49 -4.09 17.94 4.51
N ILE A 50 -4.59 17.13 3.59
CA ILE A 50 -4.65 15.67 3.73
C ILE A 50 -3.44 15.05 3.02
N SER A 51 -2.74 14.15 3.68
CA SER A 51 -1.71 13.30 3.08
C SER A 51 -2.22 11.87 2.90
N ARG A 52 -1.86 11.25 1.76
CA ARG A 52 -2.24 9.85 1.46
C ARG A 52 -1.14 9.16 0.69
N SER A 53 -0.94 7.89 1.04
CA SER A 53 0.01 6.99 0.37
C SER A 53 -0.63 6.37 -0.87
N TYR A 54 0.11 6.34 -1.98
CA TYR A 54 -0.31 5.71 -3.23
C TYR A 54 0.84 4.92 -3.83
N SER A 55 0.57 3.68 -4.22
CA SER A 55 1.55 2.80 -4.84
C SER A 55 1.97 3.32 -6.21
N LEU A 56 3.26 3.24 -6.51
CA LEU A 56 3.82 3.59 -7.82
C LEU A 56 3.56 2.46 -8.82
N VAL A 57 3.01 2.82 -9.98
CA VAL A 57 2.62 1.86 -11.03
C VAL A 57 3.48 1.92 -12.28
N ASN A 58 4.33 2.95 -12.45
CA ASN A 58 5.25 3.03 -13.58
C ASN A 58 6.47 2.11 -13.41
N ASP A 59 7.23 1.97 -14.47
CA ASP A 59 8.50 1.24 -14.47
C ASP A 59 9.51 1.91 -13.54
N PRO A 60 10.09 1.20 -12.56
CA PRO A 60 11.16 1.74 -11.71
C PRO A 60 12.39 2.24 -12.47
N ALA A 61 12.64 1.75 -13.68
CA ALA A 61 13.73 2.22 -14.53
C ALA A 61 13.44 3.62 -15.13
N ASP A 62 12.16 4.02 -15.24
CA ASP A 62 11.75 5.34 -15.72
C ASP A 62 11.73 6.35 -14.57
N ARG A 63 12.87 7.01 -14.36
CA ARG A 63 13.04 8.04 -13.34
C ARG A 63 12.54 9.43 -13.75
N SER A 64 12.00 9.58 -14.96
CA SER A 64 11.47 10.86 -15.43
C SER A 64 10.11 11.23 -14.82
N ARG A 65 9.44 10.27 -14.18
CA ARG A 65 8.07 10.42 -13.65
C ARG A 65 7.76 9.44 -12.53
N TYR A 66 6.71 9.79 -11.77
CA TYR A 66 5.95 8.88 -10.92
C TYR A 66 4.52 8.78 -11.45
N CYS A 67 3.99 7.56 -11.50
CA CYS A 67 2.58 7.32 -11.81
C CYS A 67 1.92 6.59 -10.65
N ILE A 68 0.73 7.03 -10.27
CA ILE A 68 -0.10 6.41 -9.23
C ILE A 68 -1.48 6.08 -9.77
N GLY A 69 -2.09 5.00 -9.28
CA GLY A 69 -3.49 4.68 -9.53
C GLY A 69 -4.34 5.06 -8.31
N VAL A 70 -5.42 5.81 -8.52
CA VAL A 70 -6.28 6.31 -7.44
C VAL A 70 -7.72 5.93 -7.68
N GLY A 71 -8.24 5.00 -6.86
CA GLY A 71 -9.65 4.66 -6.82
C GLY A 71 -10.47 5.70 -6.03
N MET A 72 -11.68 6.01 -6.51
CA MET A 72 -12.64 6.81 -5.74
C MET A 72 -13.19 5.95 -4.60
N ASP A 73 -12.88 6.32 -3.36
CA ASP A 73 -13.51 5.70 -2.20
C ASP A 73 -14.82 6.42 -1.88
N PRO A 74 -15.99 5.75 -1.93
CA PRO A 74 -17.27 6.34 -1.56
C PRO A 74 -17.31 6.90 -0.13
N LYS A 75 -16.52 6.28 0.77
CA LYS A 75 -16.35 6.68 2.17
C LYS A 75 -15.12 7.58 2.38
N SER A 76 -14.60 8.19 1.31
CA SER A 76 -13.38 9.00 1.35
C SER A 76 -13.44 10.07 2.45
N ARG A 77 -12.41 10.09 3.29
CA ARG A 77 -12.13 11.15 4.26
C ARG A 77 -11.52 12.41 3.60
N GLY A 78 -11.73 12.59 2.29
CA GLY A 78 -11.35 13.75 1.51
C GLY A 78 -10.17 13.56 0.55
N GLY A 79 -9.32 12.54 0.71
CA GLY A 79 -8.13 12.32 -0.13
C GLY A 79 -8.50 11.96 -1.57
N SER A 80 -9.02 10.77 -1.83
CA SER A 80 -9.38 10.32 -3.19
C SER A 80 -10.43 11.23 -3.83
N ARG A 81 -11.41 11.74 -3.04
CA ARG A 81 -12.39 12.70 -3.54
C ARG A 81 -11.73 13.99 -4.04
N HIS A 82 -10.77 14.56 -3.29
CA HIS A 82 -10.04 15.75 -3.72
C HIS A 82 -9.31 15.50 -5.05
N ILE A 83 -8.62 14.37 -5.17
CA ILE A 83 -7.90 13.99 -6.39
C ILE A 83 -8.87 13.91 -7.57
N HIS A 84 -9.97 13.19 -7.44
CA HIS A 84 -10.93 13.02 -8.54
C HIS A 84 -11.66 14.32 -8.94
N THR A 85 -11.89 15.23 -7.98
CA THR A 85 -12.76 16.39 -8.25
C THR A 85 -12.00 17.71 -8.38
N GLN A 86 -10.81 17.84 -7.78
CA GLN A 86 -10.11 19.12 -7.66
C GLN A 86 -8.71 19.11 -8.30
N LEU A 87 -8.03 17.97 -8.36
CA LEU A 87 -6.69 17.91 -8.93
C LEU A 87 -6.75 18.18 -10.44
N ARG A 88 -5.80 18.98 -10.95
CA ARG A 88 -5.75 19.36 -12.37
C ARG A 88 -4.32 19.28 -12.91
N PRO A 89 -4.13 18.92 -14.19
CA PRO A 89 -2.82 19.05 -14.85
C PRO A 89 -2.27 20.45 -14.72
N GLY A 90 -0.97 20.54 -14.48
CA GLY A 90 -0.24 21.80 -14.25
C GLY A 90 -0.10 22.21 -12.79
N GLN A 91 -0.88 21.67 -11.88
CA GLN A 91 -0.71 21.93 -10.44
C GLN A 91 0.61 21.35 -9.92
N ILE A 92 1.19 22.02 -8.95
CA ILE A 92 2.37 21.55 -8.21
C ILE A 92 1.87 20.91 -6.90
N ILE A 93 2.29 19.68 -6.67
CA ILE A 93 1.94 18.88 -5.49
C ILE A 93 3.23 18.51 -4.78
N GLU A 94 3.23 18.59 -3.46
CA GLU A 94 4.30 18.07 -2.64
C GLU A 94 4.10 16.57 -2.41
N VAL A 95 5.18 15.80 -2.57
CA VAL A 95 5.19 14.35 -2.29
C VAL A 95 6.45 14.00 -1.51
N ASP A 96 6.36 12.98 -0.67
CA ASP A 96 7.56 12.45 -0.03
C ASP A 96 8.30 11.49 -0.99
N PRO A 97 9.62 11.33 -0.83
CA PRO A 97 10.38 10.33 -1.57
C PRO A 97 9.78 8.93 -1.41
N PRO A 98 9.93 8.05 -2.42
CA PRO A 98 9.37 6.70 -2.36
C PRO A 98 9.85 5.88 -1.17
N LEU A 99 8.91 5.18 -0.54
CA LEU A 99 9.16 4.15 0.48
C LEU A 99 8.65 2.81 -0.06
N ASN A 100 9.25 1.70 0.39
CA ASN A 100 8.81 0.37 -0.02
C ASN A 100 8.65 -0.55 1.20
N ASN A 101 7.40 -0.84 1.54
CA ASN A 101 7.00 -1.78 2.58
C ASN A 101 6.40 -3.08 2.00
N PHE A 102 6.34 -3.18 0.67
CA PHE A 102 5.82 -4.33 -0.05
C PHE A 102 6.86 -4.81 -1.07
N VAL A 103 7.99 -5.27 -0.57
CA VAL A 103 9.16 -5.60 -1.38
C VAL A 103 8.96 -6.89 -2.16
N LEU A 104 9.25 -6.86 -3.46
CA LEU A 104 9.26 -8.06 -4.29
C LEU A 104 10.54 -8.87 -4.06
N ASP A 105 10.38 -10.16 -3.73
CA ASP A 105 11.51 -11.10 -3.73
C ASP A 105 11.81 -11.54 -5.16
N GLU A 106 12.78 -10.86 -5.78
CA GLU A 106 13.21 -11.17 -7.15
C GLU A 106 13.95 -12.50 -7.26
N SER A 107 14.32 -13.14 -6.13
CA SER A 107 14.97 -14.45 -6.12
C SER A 107 13.98 -15.62 -6.20
N ALA A 108 12.69 -15.38 -5.93
CA ALA A 108 11.65 -16.38 -5.97
C ALA A 108 11.62 -17.15 -7.29
N GLU A 109 11.46 -18.49 -7.21
CA GLU A 109 11.35 -19.35 -8.39
C GLU A 109 10.01 -19.13 -9.10
N ARG A 110 8.93 -18.95 -8.32
CA ARG A 110 7.56 -18.72 -8.79
C ARG A 110 6.85 -17.73 -7.89
N THR A 111 6.05 -16.87 -8.48
CA THR A 111 5.29 -15.84 -7.76
C THR A 111 3.81 -15.89 -8.17
N VAL A 112 2.92 -15.80 -7.18
CA VAL A 112 1.49 -15.61 -7.39
C VAL A 112 1.07 -14.26 -6.79
N LEU A 113 0.45 -13.46 -7.62
CA LEU A 113 0.02 -12.10 -7.35
C LEU A 113 -1.52 -12.08 -7.27
N ILE A 114 -2.08 -11.66 -6.13
CA ILE A 114 -3.53 -11.63 -5.91
C ILE A 114 -3.94 -10.19 -5.60
N ALA A 115 -4.89 -9.66 -6.37
CA ALA A 115 -5.36 -8.29 -6.26
C ALA A 115 -6.86 -8.20 -6.14
N GLY A 116 -7.36 -7.26 -5.31
CA GLY A 116 -8.77 -6.89 -5.24
C GLY A 116 -8.98 -5.39 -5.39
N GLY A 117 -9.83 -4.98 -6.34
CA GLY A 117 -10.12 -3.58 -6.58
C GLY A 117 -8.86 -2.73 -6.81
N ILE A 118 -8.71 -1.63 -6.05
CA ILE A 118 -7.54 -0.73 -6.20
C ILE A 118 -6.23 -1.35 -5.67
N GLY A 119 -6.27 -2.46 -4.93
CA GLY A 119 -5.09 -3.24 -4.57
C GLY A 119 -4.32 -3.79 -5.77
N ILE A 120 -4.87 -3.65 -6.98
CA ILE A 120 -4.15 -3.95 -8.22
C ILE A 120 -2.92 -3.05 -8.43
N THR A 121 -2.84 -1.87 -7.84
CA THR A 121 -1.76 -0.91 -8.10
C THR A 121 -0.37 -1.44 -7.72
N PRO A 122 -0.09 -1.93 -6.50
CA PRO A 122 1.20 -2.51 -6.17
C PRO A 122 1.41 -3.87 -6.87
N ILE A 123 0.35 -4.64 -7.05
CA ILE A 123 0.39 -5.92 -7.76
C ILE A 123 0.76 -5.74 -9.23
N PHE A 124 0.22 -4.74 -9.91
CA PHE A 124 0.61 -4.39 -11.27
C PHE A 124 2.08 -3.97 -11.38
N SER A 125 2.57 -3.20 -10.40
CA SER A 125 4.00 -2.87 -10.30
C SER A 125 4.88 -4.12 -10.21
N HIS A 126 4.51 -5.10 -9.39
CA HIS A 126 5.20 -6.38 -9.28
C HIS A 126 5.12 -7.20 -10.57
N ALA A 127 3.93 -7.32 -11.18
CA ALA A 127 3.75 -8.05 -12.43
C ALA A 127 4.65 -7.50 -13.55
N ARG A 128 4.72 -6.17 -13.70
CA ARG A 128 5.63 -5.51 -14.65
C ARG A 128 7.09 -5.87 -14.40
N ARG A 129 7.51 -5.82 -13.13
CA ARG A 129 8.90 -6.13 -12.77
C ARG A 129 9.23 -7.60 -13.04
N LEU A 130 8.36 -8.53 -12.70
CA LEU A 130 8.53 -9.95 -12.97
C LEU A 130 8.59 -10.25 -14.48
N ALA A 131 7.73 -9.60 -15.27
CA ALA A 131 7.76 -9.71 -16.72
C ALA A 131 9.09 -9.22 -17.31
N GLN A 132 9.62 -8.07 -16.86
CA GLN A 132 10.94 -7.57 -17.26
C GLN A 132 12.09 -8.53 -16.93
N LEU A 133 11.99 -9.19 -15.77
CA LEU A 133 12.97 -10.19 -15.31
C LEU A 133 12.76 -11.56 -15.98
N GLN A 134 11.74 -11.72 -16.80
CA GLN A 134 11.35 -12.99 -17.42
C GLN A 134 11.14 -14.12 -16.40
N LYS A 135 10.56 -13.77 -15.24
CA LYS A 135 10.22 -14.69 -14.16
C LYS A 135 8.89 -15.38 -14.41
N GLU A 136 8.69 -16.56 -13.82
CA GLU A 136 7.41 -17.24 -13.82
C GLU A 136 6.48 -16.64 -12.75
N PHE A 137 5.32 -16.15 -13.18
CA PHE A 137 4.32 -15.60 -12.28
C PHE A 137 2.90 -15.75 -12.82
N GLU A 138 1.94 -15.78 -11.89
CA GLU A 138 0.50 -15.73 -12.16
C GLU A 138 -0.09 -14.49 -11.52
N VAL A 139 -1.14 -13.94 -12.15
CA VAL A 139 -1.90 -12.81 -11.60
C VAL A 139 -3.37 -13.16 -11.51
N TYR A 140 -3.94 -13.04 -10.33
CA TYR A 140 -5.38 -13.13 -10.07
C TYR A 140 -5.89 -11.76 -9.66
N GLN A 141 -6.74 -11.18 -10.49
CA GLN A 141 -7.38 -9.90 -10.20
C GLN A 141 -8.87 -10.11 -9.98
N ALA A 142 -9.39 -9.64 -8.85
CA ALA A 142 -10.81 -9.60 -8.57
C ALA A 142 -11.33 -8.16 -8.61
N ALA A 143 -12.48 -7.98 -9.24
CA ALA A 143 -13.24 -6.74 -9.23
C ALA A 143 -14.73 -7.05 -9.12
N ARG A 144 -15.50 -6.13 -8.53
CA ARG A 144 -16.94 -6.28 -8.45
C ARG A 144 -17.58 -6.25 -9.83
N GLU A 145 -17.24 -5.24 -10.61
CA GLU A 145 -17.74 -4.98 -11.96
C GLU A 145 -16.58 -4.87 -12.95
N ARG A 146 -16.77 -5.32 -14.18
CA ARG A 146 -15.73 -5.27 -15.23
C ARG A 146 -15.28 -3.84 -15.54
N SER A 147 -16.20 -2.88 -15.52
CA SER A 147 -15.90 -1.46 -15.74
C SER A 147 -14.91 -0.87 -14.72
N ARG A 148 -14.82 -1.48 -13.54
CA ARG A 148 -13.94 -1.05 -12.44
C ARG A 148 -12.61 -1.79 -12.38
N ALA A 149 -12.40 -2.76 -13.25
CA ALA A 149 -11.16 -3.54 -13.29
C ALA A 149 -10.06 -2.77 -14.03
N ALA A 150 -9.20 -2.08 -13.27
CA ALA A 150 -8.12 -1.29 -13.84
C ALA A 150 -6.95 -2.17 -14.32
N TYR A 151 -6.20 -1.71 -15.32
CA TYR A 151 -4.97 -2.32 -15.88
C TYR A 151 -5.16 -3.68 -16.57
N CYS A 152 -6.37 -4.15 -16.86
CA CYS A 152 -6.62 -5.47 -17.42
C CYS A 152 -5.84 -5.70 -18.73
N GLU A 153 -6.00 -4.81 -19.72
CA GLU A 153 -5.31 -4.93 -21.02
C GLU A 153 -3.78 -4.99 -20.85
N LYS A 154 -3.24 -4.14 -19.99
CA LYS A 154 -1.79 -4.12 -19.69
C LYS A 154 -1.32 -5.41 -19.00
N LEU A 155 -2.16 -6.03 -18.16
CA LEU A 155 -1.84 -7.31 -17.51
C LEU A 155 -1.92 -8.48 -18.48
N GLU A 156 -2.90 -8.49 -19.39
CA GLU A 156 -3.02 -9.48 -20.46
C GLU A 156 -1.78 -9.46 -21.38
N GLU A 157 -1.24 -8.27 -21.66
CA GLU A 157 -0.04 -8.11 -22.48
C GLU A 157 1.24 -8.68 -21.83
N ILE A 158 1.37 -8.57 -20.50
CA ILE A 158 2.61 -8.91 -19.79
C ILE A 158 2.57 -10.25 -19.06
N SER A 159 1.40 -10.83 -18.85
CA SER A 159 1.23 -12.09 -18.15
C SER A 159 0.34 -13.07 -18.93
N PRO A 160 0.90 -14.16 -19.48
CA PRO A 160 0.10 -15.20 -20.12
C PRO A 160 -0.79 -15.99 -19.12
N MET A 161 -0.50 -15.86 -17.82
CA MET A 161 -1.26 -16.47 -16.72
C MET A 161 -1.99 -15.39 -15.90
N TYR A 162 -2.70 -14.50 -16.59
CA TYR A 162 -3.58 -13.53 -15.99
C TYR A 162 -5.01 -14.03 -15.91
N HIS A 163 -5.61 -13.96 -14.74
CA HIS A 163 -6.96 -14.44 -14.42
C HIS A 163 -7.78 -13.27 -13.85
N LEU A 164 -8.77 -12.83 -14.62
CA LEU A 164 -9.72 -11.80 -14.18
C LEU A 164 -11.00 -12.48 -13.64
N HIS A 165 -11.33 -12.19 -12.40
CA HIS A 165 -12.57 -12.61 -11.74
C HIS A 165 -13.47 -11.38 -11.53
N ILE A 166 -14.70 -11.45 -12.03
CA ILE A 166 -15.70 -10.39 -11.84
C ILE A 166 -16.84 -10.96 -11.01
N ASP A 167 -17.05 -10.41 -9.81
CA ASP A 167 -18.04 -10.93 -8.86
C ASP A 167 -19.45 -10.95 -9.48
N ASP A 168 -19.87 -9.87 -10.15
CA ASP A 168 -21.21 -9.76 -10.75
C ASP A 168 -21.42 -10.72 -11.94
N GLU A 169 -20.35 -11.19 -12.59
CA GLU A 169 -20.40 -12.20 -13.65
C GLU A 169 -20.36 -13.64 -13.10
N ASN A 170 -20.07 -13.78 -11.81
CA ASN A 170 -19.98 -15.05 -11.10
C ASN A 170 -21.06 -15.15 -9.99
N GLU A 171 -22.28 -14.66 -10.24
CA GLU A 171 -23.41 -14.72 -9.30
C GLU A 171 -23.12 -14.09 -7.93
N GLY A 172 -22.21 -13.11 -7.87
CA GLY A 172 -21.76 -12.47 -6.64
C GLY A 172 -20.76 -13.29 -5.82
N GLN A 173 -20.26 -14.40 -6.36
CA GLN A 173 -19.24 -15.21 -5.70
C GLN A 173 -17.88 -14.51 -5.77
N PHE A 174 -17.16 -14.48 -4.65
CA PHE A 174 -15.82 -13.94 -4.57
C PHE A 174 -14.77 -14.90 -5.12
N LEU A 175 -13.61 -14.37 -5.49
CA LEU A 175 -12.44 -15.14 -5.92
C LEU A 175 -12.08 -16.19 -4.86
N ASP A 176 -11.96 -17.46 -5.28
CA ASP A 176 -11.64 -18.60 -4.40
C ASP A 176 -10.13 -18.63 -4.06
N ILE A 177 -9.73 -17.79 -3.14
CA ILE A 177 -8.34 -17.68 -2.68
C ILE A 177 -7.82 -18.96 -2.04
N PRO A 178 -8.56 -19.67 -1.17
CA PRO A 178 -8.13 -20.97 -0.64
C PRO A 178 -7.76 -21.96 -1.73
N ARG A 179 -8.54 -22.04 -2.79
CA ARG A 179 -8.25 -22.93 -3.93
C ARG A 179 -6.99 -22.51 -4.67
N ILE A 180 -6.80 -21.20 -4.92
CA ILE A 180 -5.59 -20.67 -5.56
C ILE A 180 -4.36 -21.08 -4.76
N VAL A 181 -4.38 -20.85 -3.44
CA VAL A 181 -3.25 -21.14 -2.54
C VAL A 181 -2.96 -22.65 -2.48
N GLN A 182 -3.99 -23.51 -2.41
CA GLN A 182 -3.84 -24.96 -2.37
C GLN A 182 -3.19 -25.55 -3.63
N GLN A 183 -3.33 -24.88 -4.76
CA GLN A 183 -2.76 -25.34 -6.05
C GLN A 183 -1.28 -24.99 -6.21
N GLN A 184 -0.70 -24.20 -5.28
CA GLN A 184 0.67 -23.73 -5.41
C GLN A 184 1.69 -24.73 -4.88
N THR A 185 2.90 -24.63 -5.42
CA THR A 185 4.04 -25.44 -4.97
C THR A 185 4.65 -24.87 -3.67
N PRO A 186 5.37 -25.68 -2.86
CA PRO A 186 5.92 -25.24 -1.58
C PRO A 186 6.93 -24.08 -1.65
N LYS A 187 7.42 -23.72 -2.83
CA LYS A 187 8.41 -22.64 -3.04
C LYS A 187 7.79 -21.39 -3.68
N THR A 188 6.47 -21.34 -3.79
CA THR A 188 5.78 -20.20 -4.39
C THR A 188 5.69 -19.05 -3.41
N HIS A 189 6.10 -17.86 -3.82
CA HIS A 189 5.85 -16.63 -3.09
C HIS A 189 4.47 -16.06 -3.43
N LEU A 190 3.70 -15.71 -2.41
CA LEU A 190 2.31 -15.27 -2.50
C LEU A 190 2.20 -13.80 -2.08
N TYR A 191 1.70 -12.97 -2.97
CA TYR A 191 1.49 -11.55 -2.73
C TYR A 191 0.01 -11.23 -2.79
N CYS A 192 -0.50 -10.48 -1.80
CA CYS A 192 -1.91 -10.09 -1.79
C CYS A 192 -2.09 -8.63 -1.37
N CYS A 193 -2.92 -7.92 -2.14
CA CYS A 193 -3.40 -6.58 -1.79
C CYS A 193 -4.86 -6.44 -2.24
N GLY A 194 -5.75 -6.08 -1.32
CA GLY A 194 -7.17 -5.97 -1.63
C GLY A 194 -8.03 -5.53 -0.45
N PRO A 195 -9.36 -5.60 -0.59
CA PRO A 195 -10.29 -5.22 0.45
C PRO A 195 -10.20 -6.15 1.68
N PRO A 196 -10.65 -5.70 2.87
CA PRO A 196 -10.48 -6.46 4.12
C PRO A 196 -10.96 -7.91 4.06
N ALA A 197 -12.10 -8.19 3.43
CA ALA A 197 -12.61 -9.56 3.32
C ALA A 197 -11.69 -10.47 2.49
N MET A 198 -11.06 -9.94 1.44
CA MET A 198 -10.07 -10.65 0.64
C MET A 198 -8.82 -10.93 1.47
N MET A 199 -8.33 -9.94 2.22
CA MET A 199 -7.15 -10.08 3.07
C MET A 199 -7.36 -11.15 4.16
N GLN A 200 -8.52 -11.17 4.82
CA GLN A 200 -8.88 -12.19 5.81
C GLN A 200 -8.90 -13.60 5.20
N SER A 201 -9.50 -13.75 4.01
CA SER A 201 -9.50 -15.03 3.28
C SER A 201 -8.10 -15.49 2.92
N PHE A 202 -7.25 -14.57 2.47
CA PHE A 202 -5.85 -14.85 2.15
C PHE A 202 -5.05 -15.26 3.38
N GLU A 203 -5.10 -14.50 4.48
CA GLU A 203 -4.42 -14.81 5.74
C GLU A 203 -4.79 -16.20 6.26
N ALA A 204 -6.10 -16.54 6.24
CA ALA A 204 -6.57 -17.87 6.65
C ALA A 204 -6.01 -18.96 5.73
N ALA A 205 -5.95 -18.73 4.42
CA ALA A 205 -5.47 -19.73 3.45
C ALA A 205 -3.96 -19.98 3.58
N VAL A 206 -3.16 -18.93 3.91
CA VAL A 206 -1.69 -19.03 3.99
C VAL A 206 -1.16 -19.36 5.39
N ALA A 207 -2.01 -19.57 6.39
CA ALA A 207 -1.64 -19.75 7.81
C ALA A 207 -0.60 -20.87 8.07
N LYS A 208 -0.40 -21.80 7.12
CA LYS A 208 0.59 -22.89 7.21
C LYS A 208 1.79 -22.72 6.27
N ILE A 209 1.82 -21.62 5.50
CA ILE A 209 2.90 -21.31 4.58
C ILE A 209 3.99 -20.54 5.35
N PRO A 210 5.28 -20.78 5.08
CA PRO A 210 6.35 -20.01 5.71
C PRO A 210 6.17 -18.51 5.50
N GLU A 211 6.34 -17.73 6.57
CA GLU A 211 6.15 -16.27 6.55
C GLU A 211 7.01 -15.59 5.47
N SER A 212 8.23 -16.08 5.24
CA SER A 212 9.13 -15.58 4.18
C SER A 212 8.56 -15.69 2.76
N GLN A 213 7.50 -16.45 2.56
CA GLN A 213 6.85 -16.63 1.25
C GLN A 213 5.50 -15.89 1.17
N VAL A 214 5.06 -15.24 2.25
CA VAL A 214 3.76 -14.57 2.33
C VAL A 214 3.97 -13.07 2.44
N HIS A 215 3.42 -12.32 1.50
CA HIS A 215 3.60 -10.87 1.42
C HIS A 215 2.23 -10.20 1.28
N VAL A 216 1.98 -9.22 2.14
CA VAL A 216 0.70 -8.50 2.16
C VAL A 216 0.91 -7.00 2.21
N GLU A 217 0.03 -6.27 1.55
CA GLU A 217 -0.08 -4.82 1.69
C GLU A 217 -1.53 -4.45 2.01
N TYR A 218 -1.72 -3.67 3.06
CA TYR A 218 -3.03 -3.20 3.50
C TYR A 218 -3.21 -1.73 3.13
N PHE A 219 -4.36 -1.39 2.52
CA PHE A 219 -4.73 0.00 2.24
C PHE A 219 -5.70 0.59 3.26
N VAL A 220 -6.23 -0.26 4.14
CA VAL A 220 -7.14 0.14 5.21
C VAL A 220 -6.63 -0.48 6.51
N ALA A 221 -6.60 0.30 7.57
CA ALA A 221 -6.27 -0.22 8.90
C ALA A 221 -7.26 -1.33 9.29
N ARG A 222 -6.76 -2.33 10.03
CA ARG A 222 -7.62 -3.35 10.63
C ARG A 222 -8.66 -2.67 11.51
N SER A 223 -9.90 -3.15 11.48
CA SER A 223 -10.99 -2.56 12.25
C SER A 223 -10.71 -2.61 13.76
N GLU A 224 -11.19 -1.61 14.50
CA GLU A 224 -11.07 -1.53 15.97
C GLU A 224 -11.62 -2.77 16.70
N ALA A 225 -12.51 -3.55 16.07
CA ALA A 225 -13.04 -4.79 16.63
C ALA A 225 -11.98 -5.90 16.78
N GLU A 226 -10.87 -5.83 16.04
CA GLU A 226 -9.72 -6.74 16.15
C GLU A 226 -8.64 -6.18 17.08
N GLN A 227 -8.80 -4.92 17.52
CA GLN A 227 -7.96 -4.28 18.52
C GLN A 227 -8.46 -4.74 19.89
N GLY A 228 -7.67 -5.58 20.56
CA GLY A 228 -7.95 -5.97 21.96
C GLY A 228 -8.15 -4.72 22.83
N GLN A 229 -8.90 -4.84 23.93
CA GLN A 229 -9.11 -3.73 24.89
C GLN A 229 -7.74 -3.16 25.29
N SER A 230 -7.37 -2.02 24.72
CA SER A 230 -6.22 -1.25 25.17
C SER A 230 -6.65 -0.43 26.39
N GLY A 231 -5.89 -0.53 27.49
CA GLY A 231 -6.03 0.39 28.60
C GLY A 231 -5.21 1.66 28.35
N ASP A 232 -5.39 2.66 29.22
CA ASP A 232 -4.51 3.82 29.24
C ASP A 232 -3.06 3.39 29.50
N PHE A 233 -2.11 4.03 28.83
CA PHE A 233 -0.68 3.76 29.06
C PHE A 233 0.15 5.04 29.01
N PHE A 234 1.36 5.01 29.60
CA PHE A 234 2.31 6.09 29.54
C PHE A 234 3.33 5.87 28.43
N LEU A 235 3.54 6.90 27.62
CA LEU A 235 4.53 6.94 26.56
C LEU A 235 5.68 7.88 26.93
N GLY A 236 6.86 7.34 27.20
CA GLY A 236 8.07 8.09 27.49
C GLY A 236 8.92 8.32 26.23
N LEU A 237 9.34 9.56 25.97
CA LEU A 237 10.28 9.90 24.91
C LEU A 237 11.71 9.94 25.44
N ALA A 238 12.52 8.95 25.12
CA ALA A 238 13.88 8.79 25.67
C ALA A 238 14.82 9.98 25.43
N ARG A 239 14.68 10.70 24.29
CA ARG A 239 15.55 11.83 23.97
C ARG A 239 15.20 13.11 24.72
N SER A 240 13.93 13.40 24.93
CA SER A 240 13.45 14.63 25.56
C SER A 240 13.10 14.44 27.04
N GLY A 241 12.97 13.20 27.51
CA GLY A 241 12.51 12.87 28.88
C GLY A 241 11.03 13.23 29.12
N ARG A 242 10.27 13.60 28.09
CA ARG A 242 8.84 13.91 28.22
C ARG A 242 8.04 12.64 28.32
N GLU A 243 7.00 12.66 29.14
CA GLU A 243 6.03 11.57 29.27
C GLU A 243 4.63 12.06 28.93
N PHE A 244 3.83 11.18 28.32
CA PHE A 244 2.47 11.46 27.93
C PHE A 244 1.56 10.30 28.34
N LEU A 245 0.41 10.61 28.92
CA LEU A 245 -0.66 9.65 29.08
C LEU A 245 -1.36 9.48 27.72
N VAL A 246 -1.44 8.25 27.23
CA VAL A 246 -2.19 7.89 26.04
C VAL A 246 -3.48 7.19 26.49
N PRO A 247 -4.65 7.84 26.37
CA PRO A 247 -5.95 7.24 26.69
C PRO A 247 -6.25 6.04 25.79
N ALA A 248 -7.09 5.13 26.28
CA ALA A 248 -7.45 3.90 25.57
C ALA A 248 -8.11 4.12 24.19
N ASP A 249 -8.75 5.28 24.01
CA ASP A 249 -9.45 5.70 22.78
C ASP A 249 -8.59 6.54 21.81
N ARG A 250 -7.28 6.69 22.11
CA ARG A 250 -6.36 7.53 21.35
C ARG A 250 -5.12 6.74 20.93
N SER A 251 -4.59 7.07 19.77
CA SER A 251 -3.29 6.55 19.35
C SER A 251 -2.11 7.33 19.96
N ALA A 252 -0.98 6.67 20.16
CA ALA A 252 0.25 7.33 20.60
C ALA A 252 0.64 8.50 19.67
N LEU A 253 0.46 8.33 18.35
CA LEU A 253 0.75 9.36 17.35
C LEU A 253 -0.11 10.60 17.53
N GLU A 254 -1.43 10.45 17.71
CA GLU A 254 -2.34 11.57 17.94
C GLU A 254 -1.94 12.37 19.18
N VAL A 255 -1.66 11.69 20.30
CA VAL A 255 -1.24 12.35 21.54
C VAL A 255 0.07 13.11 21.35
N LEU A 256 1.05 12.54 20.64
CA LEU A 256 2.32 13.20 20.35
C LEU A 256 2.13 14.46 19.49
N LEU A 257 1.36 14.38 18.43
CA LEU A 257 1.11 15.51 17.51
C LEU A 257 0.38 16.66 18.22
N GLU A 258 -0.63 16.38 19.03
CA GLU A 258 -1.34 17.39 19.82
C GLU A 258 -0.45 18.09 20.85
N ASN A 259 0.53 17.38 21.37
CA ASN A 259 1.50 17.94 22.33
C ASN A 259 2.71 18.58 21.62
N GLY A 260 2.64 18.83 20.30
CA GLY A 260 3.66 19.52 19.54
C GLY A 260 4.95 18.71 19.37
N VAL A 261 4.89 17.39 19.48
CA VAL A 261 6.03 16.52 19.17
C VAL A 261 6.04 16.25 17.67
N THR A 262 7.13 16.63 17.00
CA THR A 262 7.32 16.34 15.58
C THR A 262 7.64 14.86 15.40
N VAL A 263 6.71 14.14 14.81
CA VAL A 263 6.84 12.74 14.40
C VAL A 263 6.60 12.68 12.89
N SER A 264 7.48 12.01 12.16
CA SER A 264 7.20 11.72 10.75
C SER A 264 5.91 10.90 10.68
N ASN A 265 4.94 11.33 9.90
CA ASN A 265 3.68 10.62 9.75
C ASN A 265 3.03 10.97 8.41
N SER A 266 2.23 10.06 7.86
CA SER A 266 1.45 10.26 6.65
C SER A 266 0.02 9.73 6.80
N CYS A 267 -0.19 8.42 6.71
CA CYS A 267 -1.53 7.83 6.73
C CYS A 267 -2.25 8.03 8.07
N GLN A 268 -1.53 8.12 9.18
CA GLN A 268 -2.03 8.15 10.57
C GLN A 268 -2.90 6.94 10.95
N GLU A 269 -2.72 5.82 10.23
CA GLU A 269 -3.51 4.59 10.36
C GLU A 269 -2.64 3.34 10.61
N GLY A 270 -1.33 3.52 10.82
CA GLY A 270 -0.42 2.41 11.08
C GLY A 270 -0.09 1.53 9.87
N ILE A 271 -0.34 2.01 8.64
CA ILE A 271 -0.21 1.21 7.42
C ILE A 271 1.06 1.55 6.65
N CYS A 272 1.38 2.84 6.48
CA CYS A 272 2.45 3.30 5.58
C CYS A 272 3.86 3.20 6.17
N GLY A 273 4.01 2.91 7.48
CA GLY A 273 5.30 2.83 8.16
C GLY A 273 6.02 4.16 8.38
N SER A 274 5.49 5.30 7.90
CA SER A 274 6.17 6.60 8.00
C SER A 274 6.37 7.09 9.44
N CYS A 275 5.55 6.59 10.38
CA CYS A 275 5.65 6.88 11.83
C CYS A 275 6.29 5.74 12.63
N GLU A 276 6.92 4.77 11.98
CA GLU A 276 7.58 3.66 12.66
C GLU A 276 8.62 4.18 13.65
N THR A 277 8.58 3.68 14.88
CA THR A 277 9.42 4.15 15.97
C THR A 277 9.91 2.99 16.81
N ARG A 278 11.21 2.99 17.12
CA ARG A 278 11.81 1.94 17.95
C ARG A 278 11.33 2.05 19.41
N VAL A 279 10.80 0.96 19.94
CA VAL A 279 10.52 0.80 21.36
C VAL A 279 11.80 0.39 22.09
N LEU A 280 12.18 1.14 23.11
CA LEU A 280 13.38 0.89 23.90
C LEU A 280 13.07 0.10 25.16
N GLU A 281 11.90 0.28 25.77
CA GLU A 281 11.45 -0.35 27.00
C GLU A 281 9.93 -0.46 27.01
N GLY A 282 9.38 -1.51 27.60
CA GLY A 282 7.95 -1.75 27.75
C GLY A 282 7.48 -3.02 27.06
N THR A 283 6.26 -3.43 27.39
CA THR A 283 5.58 -4.57 26.75
C THR A 283 4.53 -4.04 25.80
N LEU A 284 4.65 -4.37 24.50
CA LEU A 284 3.68 -4.02 23.48
C LEU A 284 2.79 -5.21 23.18
N SER A 285 1.51 -4.95 22.93
CA SER A 285 0.63 -5.96 22.36
C SER A 285 1.00 -6.21 20.90
N LEU A 286 1.35 -7.44 20.55
CA LEU A 286 1.73 -7.83 19.17
C LEU A 286 0.60 -7.68 18.15
N ILE A 287 -0.63 -7.42 18.58
CA ILE A 287 -1.79 -7.18 17.69
C ILE A 287 -1.60 -5.92 16.83
N HIS A 288 -0.67 -5.02 17.20
CA HIS A 288 -0.47 -3.72 16.54
C HIS A 288 0.96 -3.54 16.00
N ILE A 289 1.77 -4.58 15.98
CA ILE A 289 3.18 -4.50 15.59
C ILE A 289 3.39 -5.36 14.35
N SER A 290 3.79 -4.74 13.24
CA SER A 290 4.54 -5.44 12.23
C SER A 290 5.85 -5.85 12.87
N GLU A 291 6.13 -7.13 13.04
CA GLU A 291 7.44 -7.56 13.54
C GLU A 291 8.53 -6.99 12.61
N PRO A 292 9.56 -6.33 13.14
CA PRO A 292 10.69 -5.92 12.33
C PRO A 292 11.41 -7.19 11.86
N THR A 293 11.25 -7.55 10.61
CA THR A 293 11.90 -8.71 9.97
C THR A 293 13.39 -8.49 9.70
N ARG A 294 14.06 -7.56 10.40
CA ARG A 294 15.51 -7.35 10.25
C ARG A 294 16.21 -7.29 11.60
N PRO A 295 17.09 -8.26 11.90
CA PRO A 295 18.14 -8.04 12.89
C PRO A 295 19.09 -6.97 12.31
N TYR A 296 19.44 -5.99 13.12
CA TYR A 296 20.48 -5.00 12.83
C TYR A 296 21.87 -5.64 12.91
#